data_ce6c3db0315ac93147b545fd50e71d83
#
_entry.id   ce6c3db0315ac93147b545fd50e71d83
#
_cell.length_a   1.000
_cell.length_b   1.000
_cell.length_c   1.000
_cell.angle_alpha   90.00
_cell.angle_beta   90.00
_cell.angle_gamma   90.00
#
_symmetry.space_group_name_H-M   'P 1'
#
loop_
_entity.id
_entity.type
_entity.pdbx_description
1 polymer ?
#
loop_
_entity_poly.entity_id
_entity_poly.type
_entity_poly.pdbx_seq_one_letter_code
_entity_poly.pdbx_strand_id
1 'polypeptide(L)'
;MKIIFAIAMILIFIMTGCQRADSGQQEVRKEMPKEDKMLRVGTFAGGCFWCTEADFEKLPGVVKVISGYTGGHKENPSYGEVSSGTTGHVEAVQVYYDPAKITYEELLDYFWKHIDPTDSGGQFVDRGSQYRSVIFYHDEEQKRLAERSKEELGRSGRFSRPISTEILKFTQFYEAEEYHQDYYKKNPLRYKFYRYNSGRDQFLEKVWGKEMKTEKTQKSNSYKKPDDAELRKILTPQQYEVTQRNGTERPFQNEYWDNHKEGIYVDIVSGEPLFSSRDKFDSGTGWPSFTKPLERDNIVEKEDSGFFMRRTEVRSKHGDSHLGHVFNDGPKPTGLRYCMNSAALRFIPKEDLEKEGYEKYLKLFTEK
;
A
#
# COMPACT_ATOMS: atom_id res chain seq x y z
N MET A 1 30.19 -84.68 54.32
CA MET A 1 28.88 -85.21 54.74
C MET A 1 27.88 -84.04 54.54
N LYS A 2 26.83 -84.29 53.80
CA LYS A 2 25.72 -83.37 53.36
C LYS A 2 25.96 -82.58 52.10
N ILE A 3 25.46 -83.12 51.06
CA ILE A 3 25.17 -82.70 49.72
C ILE A 3 23.95 -81.74 49.80
N ILE A 4 24.03 -80.57 49.19
CA ILE A 4 22.85 -79.75 48.96
C ILE A 4 22.80 -79.45 47.46
N PHE A 5 21.78 -79.95 46.80
CA PHE A 5 21.39 -79.63 45.43
C PHE A 5 20.87 -78.16 45.36
N ALA A 6 21.36 -77.40 44.40
CA ALA A 6 20.76 -76.18 44.05
C ALA A 6 20.01 -76.31 42.73
N ILE A 7 18.69 -76.15 42.81
CA ILE A 7 17.77 -76.06 41.65
C ILE A 7 17.77 -74.63 41.14
N ALA A 8 18.19 -74.44 39.90
CA ALA A 8 18.10 -73.13 39.22
C ALA A 8 16.67 -72.92 38.75
N MET A 9 16.00 -71.95 39.28
CA MET A 9 14.70 -71.45 38.84
C MET A 9 14.88 -70.26 37.91
N ILE A 10 14.59 -70.39 36.64
CA ILE A 10 14.57 -69.31 35.64
C ILE A 10 13.29 -68.52 35.83
N LEU A 11 13.39 -67.30 36.36
CA LEU A 11 12.32 -66.36 36.43
C LEU A 11 12.38 -65.48 35.17
N ILE A 12 11.40 -65.69 34.29
CA ILE A 12 11.16 -64.75 33.13
C ILE A 12 10.49 -63.50 33.70
N PHE A 13 11.21 -62.38 33.74
CA PHE A 13 10.65 -61.07 34.02
C PHE A 13 10.03 -60.53 32.75
N ILE A 14 8.73 -60.50 32.67
CA ILE A 14 7.97 -59.74 31.66
C ILE A 14 8.03 -58.27 32.10
N MET A 15 8.87 -57.48 31.50
CA MET A 15 8.89 -56.06 31.65
C MET A 15 7.78 -55.44 30.82
N THR A 16 6.64 -55.15 31.41
CA THR A 16 5.64 -54.26 30.87
C THR A 16 6.22 -52.83 30.88
N GLY A 17 6.72 -52.40 29.73
CA GLY A 17 7.16 -51.03 29.51
C GLY A 17 5.96 -50.10 29.54
N CYS A 18 5.87 -49.30 30.62
CA CYS A 18 5.02 -48.12 30.64
C CYS A 18 5.66 -47.09 29.70
N GLN A 19 5.13 -46.97 28.48
CA GLN A 19 5.45 -45.83 27.62
C GLN A 19 4.82 -44.55 28.25
N ARG A 20 5.64 -43.77 28.90
CA ARG A 20 5.32 -42.33 29.14
C ARG A 20 5.21 -41.66 27.78
N ALA A 21 4.01 -41.22 27.45
CA ALA A 21 3.81 -40.27 26.37
C ALA A 21 4.56 -38.97 26.76
N ASP A 22 5.71 -38.79 26.15
CA ASP A 22 6.41 -37.53 26.15
C ASP A 22 5.63 -36.60 25.22
N SER A 23 4.81 -35.73 25.82
CA SER A 23 4.16 -34.65 25.10
C SER A 23 5.23 -33.60 24.79
N GLY A 24 6.06 -33.92 23.79
CA GLY A 24 6.91 -32.91 23.15
C GLY A 24 6.04 -31.81 22.57
N GLN A 25 5.91 -30.73 23.28
CA GLN A 25 5.53 -29.46 22.69
C GLN A 25 6.60 -29.11 21.65
N GLN A 26 6.37 -29.54 20.41
CA GLN A 26 7.02 -28.90 19.27
C GLN A 26 6.57 -27.45 19.26
N GLU A 27 7.41 -26.59 19.81
CA GLU A 27 7.37 -25.17 19.41
C GLU A 27 7.44 -25.15 17.87
N VAL A 28 6.30 -24.88 17.28
CA VAL A 28 6.22 -24.56 15.85
C VAL A 28 6.98 -23.24 15.73
N ARG A 29 8.30 -23.35 15.52
CA ARG A 29 9.08 -22.23 14.98
C ARG A 29 8.38 -21.85 13.67
N LYS A 30 7.60 -20.77 13.73
CA LYS A 30 7.01 -20.14 12.58
C LYS A 30 8.19 -19.73 11.70
N GLU A 31 8.53 -20.55 10.71
CA GLU A 31 9.52 -20.18 9.70
C GLU A 31 9.06 -18.86 9.10
N MET A 32 9.85 -17.82 9.32
CA MET A 32 9.64 -16.54 8.65
C MET A 32 9.72 -16.76 7.14
N PRO A 33 8.84 -16.13 6.34
CA PRO A 33 8.87 -16.26 4.89
C PRO A 33 10.26 -15.97 4.35
N LYS A 34 10.72 -16.72 3.34
CA LYS A 34 12.07 -16.54 2.72
C LYS A 34 12.34 -15.12 2.20
N GLU A 35 11.31 -14.30 2.04
CA GLU A 35 11.41 -12.88 1.64
C GLU A 35 12.02 -11.98 2.72
N ASP A 36 11.88 -12.29 4.02
CA ASP A 36 12.39 -11.43 5.10
C ASP A 36 13.95 -11.37 5.18
N LYS A 37 14.66 -12.28 4.52
CA LYS A 37 16.14 -12.30 4.53
C LYS A 37 16.77 -11.19 3.67
N MET A 38 16.01 -10.49 2.85
CA MET A 38 16.50 -9.42 1.95
C MET A 38 16.01 -8.02 2.35
N LEU A 39 15.19 -7.89 3.38
CA LEU A 39 14.66 -6.59 3.79
C LEU A 39 15.73 -5.76 4.49
N ARG A 40 15.74 -4.46 4.19
CA ARG A 40 16.49 -3.44 4.93
C ARG A 40 15.55 -2.66 5.84
N VAL A 41 16.11 -1.97 6.83
CA VAL A 41 15.35 -1.16 7.78
C VAL A 41 15.83 0.29 7.77
N GLY A 42 14.86 1.23 7.81
CA GLY A 42 15.06 2.64 8.10
C GLY A 42 14.24 3.03 9.32
N THR A 43 14.74 3.92 10.18
CA THR A 43 14.03 4.36 11.39
C THR A 43 13.84 5.87 11.37
N PHE A 44 12.58 6.32 11.46
CA PHE A 44 12.16 7.70 11.28
C PHE A 44 11.22 8.16 12.38
N ALA A 45 11.45 9.35 12.92
CA ALA A 45 10.55 10.06 13.82
C ALA A 45 9.98 11.28 13.10
N GLY A 46 8.70 11.32 12.85
CA GLY A 46 8.02 12.38 12.08
C GLY A 46 6.86 13.04 12.84
N GLY A 47 6.94 13.14 14.16
CA GLY A 47 5.82 13.52 15.04
C GLY A 47 4.99 12.31 15.41
N CYS A 48 3.66 12.45 15.44
CA CYS A 48 2.77 11.32 15.74
C CYS A 48 3.05 10.12 14.84
N PHE A 49 3.39 9.00 15.46
CA PHE A 49 3.74 7.77 14.73
C PHE A 49 2.57 7.15 13.97
N TRP A 50 1.30 7.37 14.37
CA TRP A 50 0.14 6.94 13.57
C TRP A 50 0.14 7.55 12.16
N CYS A 51 0.55 8.84 12.07
CA CYS A 51 0.66 9.50 10.77
C CYS A 51 1.86 9.00 9.98
N THR A 52 3.01 8.86 10.65
CA THR A 52 4.26 8.42 10.02
C THR A 52 4.14 6.98 9.51
N GLU A 53 3.54 6.07 10.29
CA GLU A 53 3.21 4.70 9.90
C GLU A 53 2.30 4.69 8.67
N ALA A 54 1.14 5.38 8.76
CA ALA A 54 0.16 5.43 7.69
C ALA A 54 0.72 6.04 6.38
N ASP A 55 1.71 6.91 6.47
CA ASP A 55 2.35 7.49 5.29
C ASP A 55 3.34 6.50 4.66
N PHE A 56 4.26 5.91 5.43
CA PHE A 56 5.24 4.97 4.89
C PHE A 56 4.62 3.68 4.32
N GLU A 57 3.54 3.17 4.91
CA GLU A 57 2.87 1.96 4.41
C GLU A 57 2.25 2.11 3.01
N LYS A 58 2.07 3.34 2.54
CA LYS A 58 1.58 3.62 1.17
C LYS A 58 2.65 3.48 0.09
N LEU A 59 3.93 3.40 0.49
CA LEU A 59 5.02 3.34 -0.45
C LEU A 59 5.19 1.94 -1.05
N PRO A 60 5.15 1.80 -2.38
CA PRO A 60 5.51 0.55 -3.04
C PRO A 60 6.95 0.16 -2.68
N GLY A 61 7.15 -1.08 -2.24
CA GLY A 61 8.46 -1.57 -1.77
C GLY A 61 8.63 -1.55 -0.26
N VAL A 62 7.81 -0.80 0.49
CA VAL A 62 7.69 -0.95 1.94
C VAL A 62 6.85 -2.20 2.23
N VAL A 63 7.40 -3.08 3.07
CA VAL A 63 6.80 -4.38 3.39
C VAL A 63 6.09 -4.35 4.74
N LYS A 64 6.66 -3.61 5.70
CA LYS A 64 6.12 -3.51 7.06
C LYS A 64 6.57 -2.20 7.69
N VAL A 65 5.72 -1.59 8.49
CA VAL A 65 6.05 -0.47 9.35
C VAL A 65 5.68 -0.83 10.79
N ILE A 66 6.51 -0.50 11.75
CA ILE A 66 6.27 -0.75 13.18
C ILE A 66 6.37 0.57 13.91
N SER A 67 5.33 0.96 14.60
CA SER A 67 5.31 2.12 15.50
C SER A 67 6.00 1.80 16.83
N GLY A 68 6.77 2.75 17.37
CA GLY A 68 7.48 2.55 18.63
C GLY A 68 8.22 3.78 19.14
N TYR A 69 9.17 3.54 20.02
CA TYR A 69 9.92 4.56 20.75
C TYR A 69 11.43 4.34 20.63
N THR A 70 12.20 5.41 20.40
CA THR A 70 13.66 5.32 20.31
C THR A 70 14.35 6.63 20.69
N GLY A 71 15.65 6.60 20.86
CA GLY A 71 16.50 7.78 21.09
C GLY A 71 16.51 8.31 22.53
N GLY A 72 15.76 7.71 23.45
CA GLY A 72 15.73 8.07 24.86
C GLY A 72 16.63 7.20 25.74
N HIS A 73 16.54 7.42 27.05
CA HIS A 73 17.37 6.76 28.06
C HIS A 73 16.61 5.73 28.90
N LYS A 74 15.26 5.75 28.85
CA LYS A 74 14.45 4.82 29.65
C LYS A 74 14.30 3.48 28.94
N GLU A 75 14.63 2.40 29.63
CA GLU A 75 14.39 1.05 29.13
C GLU A 75 12.89 0.68 29.22
N ASN A 76 12.39 -0.01 28.20
CA ASN A 76 11.00 -0.49 28.11
C ASN A 76 9.95 0.58 28.49
N PRO A 77 9.98 1.75 27.85
CA PRO A 77 9.06 2.82 28.19
C PRO A 77 7.62 2.47 27.76
N SER A 78 6.65 2.85 28.59
CA SER A 78 5.23 2.84 28.21
C SER A 78 4.88 4.11 27.43
N TYR A 79 3.76 4.06 26.68
CA TYR A 79 3.21 5.24 26.01
C TYR A 79 3.02 6.43 26.96
N GLY A 80 2.44 6.19 28.16
CA GLY A 80 2.22 7.25 29.14
C GLY A 80 3.51 7.95 29.57
N GLU A 81 4.61 7.22 29.70
CA GLU A 81 5.92 7.78 30.06
C GLU A 81 6.54 8.58 28.90
N VAL A 82 6.48 8.06 27.66
CA VAL A 82 6.98 8.77 26.48
C VAL A 82 6.17 10.04 26.23
N SER A 83 4.85 9.95 26.28
CA SER A 83 3.95 11.10 26.06
C SER A 83 4.12 12.20 27.10
N SER A 84 4.63 11.88 28.31
CA SER A 84 4.99 12.89 29.31
C SER A 84 6.23 13.71 28.95
N GLY A 85 7.03 13.29 27.93
CA GLY A 85 8.24 13.96 27.48
C GLY A 85 9.47 13.76 28.38
N THR A 86 9.39 12.91 29.42
CA THR A 86 10.47 12.75 30.42
C THR A 86 11.47 11.65 30.11
N THR A 87 11.19 10.76 29.15
CA THR A 87 12.03 9.59 28.84
C THR A 87 13.15 9.90 27.83
N GLY A 88 13.11 11.05 27.16
CA GLY A 88 13.99 11.39 26.06
C GLY A 88 13.67 10.67 24.74
N HIS A 89 12.81 9.66 24.76
CA HIS A 89 12.35 8.97 23.56
C HIS A 89 11.49 9.87 22.66
N VAL A 90 11.52 9.56 21.37
CA VAL A 90 10.59 10.08 20.38
C VAL A 90 9.65 8.99 19.91
N GLU A 91 8.43 9.38 19.49
CA GLU A 91 7.59 8.52 18.67
C GLU A 91 8.26 8.33 17.32
N ALA A 92 8.48 7.08 16.94
CA ALA A 92 9.18 6.73 15.71
C ALA A 92 8.58 5.50 15.05
N VAL A 93 8.97 5.27 13.81
CA VAL A 93 8.62 4.06 13.08
C VAL A 93 9.85 3.37 12.53
N GLN A 94 9.85 2.03 12.57
CA GLN A 94 10.78 1.21 11.79
C GLN A 94 10.11 0.81 10.48
N VAL A 95 10.73 1.18 9.37
CA VAL A 95 10.26 0.91 8.00
C VAL A 95 11.11 -0.22 7.42
N TYR A 96 10.50 -1.39 7.24
CA TYR A 96 11.11 -2.54 6.58
C TYR A 96 10.78 -2.49 5.09
N TYR A 97 11.79 -2.48 4.24
CA TYR A 97 11.62 -2.28 2.80
C TYR A 97 12.47 -3.25 1.97
N ASP A 98 11.97 -3.56 0.78
CA ASP A 98 12.68 -4.33 -0.23
C ASP A 98 13.59 -3.40 -1.04
N PRO A 99 14.93 -3.50 -0.89
CA PRO A 99 15.87 -2.60 -1.55
C PRO A 99 15.90 -2.75 -3.09
N ALA A 100 15.31 -3.81 -3.63
CA ALA A 100 15.13 -3.96 -5.07
C ALA A 100 13.94 -3.15 -5.63
N LYS A 101 13.04 -2.67 -4.75
CA LYS A 101 11.82 -1.93 -5.13
C LYS A 101 11.84 -0.46 -4.72
N ILE A 102 12.53 -0.14 -3.63
CA ILE A 102 12.64 1.22 -3.12
C ILE A 102 14.00 1.41 -2.44
N THR A 103 14.65 2.53 -2.69
CA THR A 103 15.95 2.88 -2.11
C THR A 103 15.78 3.63 -0.78
N TYR A 104 16.86 3.72 0.01
CA TYR A 104 16.85 4.52 1.23
C TYR A 104 16.72 6.02 0.93
N GLU A 105 17.30 6.49 -0.20
CA GLU A 105 17.13 7.87 -0.66
C GLU A 105 15.66 8.21 -0.95
N GLU A 106 14.91 7.29 -1.57
CA GLU A 106 13.48 7.49 -1.81
C GLU A 106 12.68 7.52 -0.51
N LEU A 107 13.08 6.73 0.51
CA LEU A 107 12.47 6.82 1.85
C LEU A 107 12.76 8.16 2.52
N LEU A 108 14.00 8.69 2.38
CA LEU A 108 14.37 10.02 2.88
C LEU A 108 13.59 11.12 2.20
N ASP A 109 13.49 11.09 0.87
CA ASP A 109 12.71 12.07 0.10
C ASP A 109 11.25 12.07 0.52
N TYR A 110 10.68 10.88 0.68
CA TYR A 110 9.31 10.72 1.17
C TYR A 110 9.13 11.25 2.58
N PHE A 111 10.07 10.96 3.49
CA PHE A 111 10.05 11.47 4.86
C PHE A 111 10.04 13.00 4.90
N TRP A 112 10.95 13.65 4.15
CA TRP A 112 11.02 15.12 4.07
C TRP A 112 9.71 15.76 3.58
N LYS A 113 9.01 15.08 2.68
CA LYS A 113 7.73 15.54 2.13
C LYS A 113 6.55 15.34 3.07
N HIS A 114 6.74 14.70 4.24
CA HIS A 114 5.65 14.39 5.17
C HIS A 114 5.83 15.02 6.57
N ILE A 115 6.82 15.90 6.74
CA ILE A 115 7.08 16.61 8.00
C ILE A 115 7.25 18.11 7.76
N ASP A 116 7.21 18.92 8.84
CA ASP A 116 7.85 20.24 8.87
C ASP A 116 9.29 20.09 9.41
N PRO A 117 10.31 20.03 8.54
CA PRO A 117 11.68 19.78 8.96
C PRO A 117 12.30 20.96 9.70
N THR A 118 11.62 22.10 9.79
CA THR A 118 12.07 23.32 10.47
C THR A 118 11.49 23.51 11.87
N ASP A 119 10.59 22.59 12.29
CA ASP A 119 9.96 22.67 13.61
C ASP A 119 10.74 21.81 14.63
N SER A 120 11.45 22.47 15.54
CA SER A 120 12.22 21.82 16.60
C SER A 120 11.41 21.47 17.86
N GLY A 121 10.18 22.00 17.97
CA GLY A 121 9.34 21.84 19.17
C GLY A 121 8.25 20.78 19.04
N GLY A 122 8.27 19.96 17.99
CA GLY A 122 7.26 18.96 17.69
C GLY A 122 6.91 18.91 16.22
N GLN A 123 5.71 18.46 15.90
CA GLN A 123 5.19 18.43 14.53
C GLN A 123 3.70 18.83 14.53
N PHE A 124 3.38 19.90 13.83
CA PHE A 124 2.01 20.41 13.68
C PHE A 124 1.33 20.69 15.03
N VAL A 125 0.21 19.99 15.35
CA VAL A 125 -0.48 20.14 16.65
C VAL A 125 0.22 19.37 17.78
N ASP A 126 1.06 18.40 17.46
CA ASP A 126 1.74 17.57 18.44
C ASP A 126 2.99 18.31 18.94
N ARG A 127 2.95 18.71 20.22
CA ARG A 127 4.01 19.53 20.82
C ARG A 127 4.75 18.78 21.90
N GLY A 128 6.06 18.97 21.94
CA GLY A 128 6.95 18.34 22.91
C GLY A 128 8.11 17.59 22.25
N SER A 129 9.14 17.31 23.05
CA SER A 129 10.36 16.65 22.59
C SER A 129 10.13 15.25 22.00
N GLN A 130 9.07 14.57 22.45
CA GLN A 130 8.68 13.24 21.97
C GLN A 130 8.15 13.26 20.52
N TYR A 131 7.79 14.43 19.98
CA TYR A 131 7.27 14.62 18.63
C TYR A 131 8.25 15.34 17.70
N ARG A 132 9.52 15.52 18.10
CA ARG A 132 10.52 16.14 17.23
C ARG A 132 10.88 15.21 16.06
N SER A 133 11.28 15.79 14.94
CA SER A 133 11.68 15.02 13.77
C SER A 133 13.12 14.55 13.87
N VAL A 134 13.37 13.24 13.65
CA VAL A 134 14.69 12.61 13.72
C VAL A 134 14.80 11.50 12.67
N ILE A 135 15.94 11.38 12.03
CA ILE A 135 16.37 10.24 11.22
C ILE A 135 17.38 9.44 12.03
N PHE A 136 17.11 8.16 12.28
CA PHE A 136 18.03 7.27 12.99
C PHE A 136 18.74 6.37 11.99
N TYR A 137 20.07 6.54 11.84
CA TYR A 137 20.86 5.74 10.90
C TYR A 137 21.37 4.45 11.56
N HIS A 138 21.31 3.35 10.82
CA HIS A 138 21.76 2.02 11.26
C HIS A 138 23.21 1.72 10.83
N ASP A 139 23.67 2.36 9.75
CA ASP A 139 25.02 2.21 9.20
C ASP A 139 25.55 3.54 8.63
N GLU A 140 26.84 3.57 8.28
CA GLU A 140 27.48 4.79 7.77
C GLU A 140 26.96 5.22 6.39
N GLU A 141 26.43 4.30 5.60
CA GLU A 141 25.80 4.62 4.31
C GLU A 141 24.49 5.37 4.54
N GLN A 142 23.61 4.88 5.42
CA GLN A 142 22.40 5.60 5.80
C GLN A 142 22.70 6.98 6.36
N LYS A 143 23.74 7.11 7.21
CA LYS A 143 24.20 8.40 7.75
C LYS A 143 24.55 9.36 6.62
N ARG A 144 25.45 8.92 5.72
CA ARG A 144 25.92 9.73 4.59
C ARG A 144 24.77 10.20 3.70
N LEU A 145 23.81 9.30 3.40
CA LEU A 145 22.64 9.59 2.59
C LEU A 145 21.69 10.57 3.29
N ALA A 146 21.46 10.39 4.61
CA ALA A 146 20.61 11.29 5.39
C ALA A 146 21.23 12.70 5.50
N GLU A 147 22.52 12.80 5.79
CA GLU A 147 23.23 14.08 5.86
C GLU A 147 23.21 14.83 4.53
N ARG A 148 23.48 14.13 3.41
CA ARG A 148 23.41 14.69 2.07
C ARG A 148 22.00 15.20 1.76
N SER A 149 20.97 14.40 1.99
CA SER A 149 19.58 14.79 1.70
C SER A 149 19.13 15.99 2.54
N LYS A 150 19.56 16.07 3.81
CA LYS A 150 19.30 17.23 4.67
C LYS A 150 19.99 18.49 4.14
N GLU A 151 21.22 18.39 3.68
CA GLU A 151 21.97 19.51 3.11
C GLU A 151 21.32 19.99 1.81
N GLU A 152 20.94 19.08 0.90
CA GLU A 152 20.24 19.38 -0.35
C GLU A 152 18.91 20.09 -0.07
N LEU A 153 18.13 19.59 0.90
CA LEU A 153 16.88 20.22 1.33
C LEU A 153 17.13 21.64 1.88
N GLY A 154 18.15 21.83 2.70
CA GLY A 154 18.52 23.14 3.25
C GLY A 154 18.93 24.15 2.18
N ARG A 155 19.59 23.68 1.10
CA ARG A 155 20.01 24.52 -0.04
C ARG A 155 18.88 24.78 -1.05
N SER A 156 17.79 24.04 -0.99
CA SER A 156 16.68 24.15 -1.96
C SER A 156 15.95 25.49 -1.97
N GLY A 157 16.13 26.31 -0.92
CA GLY A 157 15.39 27.56 -0.73
C GLY A 157 13.90 27.38 -0.41
N ARG A 158 13.46 26.13 -0.20
CA ARG A 158 12.05 25.80 0.08
C ARG A 158 11.59 26.30 1.45
N PHE A 159 12.48 26.24 2.41
CA PHE A 159 12.22 26.66 3.78
C PHE A 159 13.00 27.90 4.12
N SER A 160 12.35 28.88 4.75
CA SER A 160 12.99 30.12 5.22
C SER A 160 13.73 29.96 6.56
N ARG A 161 13.44 28.89 7.29
CA ARG A 161 14.08 28.53 8.56
C ARG A 161 15.07 27.38 8.35
N PRO A 162 16.12 27.25 9.18
CA PRO A 162 17.03 26.14 9.12
C PRO A 162 16.32 24.79 9.34
N ILE A 163 16.85 23.74 8.73
CA ILE A 163 16.38 22.37 8.95
C ILE A 163 16.81 21.91 10.34
N SER A 164 15.85 21.71 11.23
CA SER A 164 16.03 21.32 12.63
C SER A 164 16.04 19.80 12.84
N THR A 165 15.54 19.02 11.86
CA THR A 165 15.55 17.55 11.94
C THR A 165 16.92 17.01 12.29
N GLU A 166 17.01 16.20 13.33
CA GLU A 166 18.24 15.57 13.79
C GLU A 166 18.58 14.31 12.98
N ILE A 167 19.88 13.99 12.88
CA ILE A 167 20.35 12.71 12.32
C ILE A 167 21.18 12.06 13.41
N LEU A 168 20.67 10.98 14.00
CA LEU A 168 21.24 10.33 15.16
C LEU A 168 21.55 8.86 14.86
N LYS A 169 22.55 8.31 15.58
CA LYS A 169 22.82 6.88 15.51
C LYS A 169 21.70 6.09 16.15
N PHE A 170 21.18 5.08 15.44
CA PHE A 170 20.25 4.12 16.02
C PHE A 170 20.91 3.33 17.16
N THR A 171 20.18 3.15 18.25
CA THR A 171 20.65 2.36 19.39
C THR A 171 19.68 1.23 19.72
N GLN A 172 18.49 1.57 20.14
CA GLN A 172 17.46 0.65 20.60
C GLN A 172 16.08 1.15 20.16
N PHE A 173 15.21 0.23 19.81
CA PHE A 173 13.81 0.50 19.50
C PHE A 173 12.92 -0.32 20.44
N TYR A 174 11.92 0.32 20.99
CA TYR A 174 10.89 -0.31 21.78
C TYR A 174 9.58 -0.23 21.01
N GLU A 175 9.03 -1.38 20.63
CA GLU A 175 7.76 -1.45 19.90
C GLU A 175 6.65 -0.87 20.78
N ALA A 176 5.81 -0.01 20.20
CA ALA A 176 4.66 0.53 20.90
C ALA A 176 3.58 -0.54 21.08
N GLU A 177 2.72 -0.31 22.05
CA GLU A 177 1.64 -1.22 22.42
C GLU A 177 0.75 -1.54 21.20
N GLU A 178 0.21 -2.76 21.15
CA GLU A 178 -0.53 -3.30 20.00
C GLU A 178 -1.69 -2.39 19.52
N TYR A 179 -2.31 -1.63 20.43
CA TYR A 179 -3.38 -0.71 20.04
C TYR A 179 -2.90 0.51 19.26
N HIS A 180 -1.58 0.78 19.21
CA HIS A 180 -0.98 1.81 18.38
C HIS A 180 -0.60 1.33 16.99
N GLN A 181 -0.31 0.03 16.83
CA GLN A 181 0.04 -0.54 15.53
C GLN A 181 -1.16 -0.51 14.60
N ASP A 182 -0.97 -0.12 13.34
CA ASP A 182 -2.04 -0.01 12.33
C ASP A 182 -3.23 0.87 12.78
N TYR A 183 -2.96 1.89 13.61
CA TYR A 183 -4.03 2.68 14.21
C TYR A 183 -4.99 3.27 13.18
N TYR A 184 -4.49 3.71 12.05
CA TYR A 184 -5.29 4.28 10.96
C TYR A 184 -6.22 3.24 10.30
N LYS A 185 -5.85 1.95 10.31
CA LYS A 185 -6.69 0.83 9.83
C LYS A 185 -7.71 0.42 10.90
N LYS A 186 -7.28 0.33 12.16
CA LYS A 186 -8.13 -0.08 13.31
C LYS A 186 -9.15 0.99 13.68
N ASN A 187 -8.83 2.28 13.52
CA ASN A 187 -9.65 3.43 13.94
C ASN A 187 -9.77 4.49 12.82
N PRO A 188 -10.27 4.15 11.62
CA PRO A 188 -10.16 5.02 10.45
C PRO A 188 -10.84 6.38 10.60
N LEU A 189 -12.03 6.44 11.21
CA LEU A 189 -12.75 7.71 11.40
C LEU A 189 -12.03 8.64 12.37
N ARG A 190 -11.56 8.09 13.51
CA ARG A 190 -10.85 8.86 14.53
C ARG A 190 -9.51 9.34 14.00
N TYR A 191 -8.79 8.50 13.26
CA TYR A 191 -7.53 8.86 12.62
C TYR A 191 -7.70 9.96 11.57
N LYS A 192 -8.70 9.86 10.67
CA LYS A 192 -8.99 10.89 9.66
C LYS A 192 -9.32 12.24 10.30
N PHE A 193 -10.15 12.24 11.34
CA PHE A 193 -10.48 13.45 12.09
C PHE A 193 -9.23 14.07 12.72
N TYR A 194 -8.41 13.27 13.40
CA TYR A 194 -7.15 13.74 13.99
C TYR A 194 -6.21 14.30 12.91
N ARG A 195 -5.94 13.54 11.85
CA ARG A 195 -5.02 13.95 10.77
C ARG A 195 -5.46 15.26 10.08
N TYR A 196 -6.74 15.38 9.77
CA TYR A 196 -7.30 16.62 9.19
C TYR A 196 -7.10 17.83 10.11
N ASN A 197 -7.38 17.68 11.40
CA ASN A 197 -7.26 18.78 12.38
C ASN A 197 -5.82 19.04 12.83
N SER A 198 -4.87 18.14 12.53
CA SER A 198 -3.47 18.33 12.90
C SER A 198 -2.79 19.47 12.11
N GLY A 199 -3.36 19.88 10.98
CA GLY A 199 -2.74 20.88 10.09
C GLY A 199 -1.64 20.31 9.19
N ARG A 200 -1.34 19.00 9.31
CA ARG A 200 -0.29 18.32 8.53
C ARG A 200 -0.57 18.40 7.04
N ASP A 201 -1.72 17.94 6.59
CA ASP A 201 -2.03 17.85 5.16
C ASP A 201 -2.11 19.24 4.50
N GLN A 202 -2.60 20.25 5.21
CA GLN A 202 -2.63 21.64 4.75
C GLN A 202 -1.20 22.21 4.58
N PHE A 203 -0.30 21.92 5.52
CA PHE A 203 1.10 22.31 5.40
C PHE A 203 1.77 21.62 4.22
N LEU A 204 1.60 20.32 4.07
CA LEU A 204 2.19 19.55 2.97
C LEU A 204 1.70 20.03 1.61
N GLU A 205 0.39 20.28 1.45
CA GLU A 205 -0.17 20.87 0.21
C GLU A 205 0.42 22.25 -0.08
N LYS A 206 0.59 23.08 0.95
CA LYS A 206 1.19 24.42 0.78
C LYS A 206 2.65 24.36 0.32
N VAL A 207 3.46 23.44 0.89
CA VAL A 207 4.91 23.39 0.65
C VAL A 207 5.24 22.54 -0.58
N TRP A 208 4.54 21.41 -0.75
CA TRP A 208 4.88 20.37 -1.72
C TRP A 208 3.79 20.15 -2.78
N GLY A 209 2.63 20.79 -2.67
CA GLY A 209 1.44 20.45 -3.47
C GLY A 209 1.66 20.47 -4.98
N LYS A 210 2.53 21.33 -5.49
CA LYS A 210 2.91 21.36 -6.92
C LYS A 210 3.68 20.08 -7.32
N GLU A 211 4.65 19.66 -6.51
CA GLU A 211 5.49 18.49 -6.78
C GLU A 211 4.73 17.21 -6.59
N MET A 212 3.94 17.10 -5.51
CA MET A 212 3.08 15.94 -5.28
C MET A 212 2.07 15.74 -6.40
N LYS A 213 1.56 16.81 -7.00
CA LYS A 213 0.71 16.73 -8.21
C LYS A 213 1.50 16.30 -9.43
N THR A 214 2.72 16.81 -9.61
CA THR A 214 3.62 16.43 -10.71
C THR A 214 4.06 14.97 -10.60
N GLU A 215 4.39 14.50 -9.40
CA GLU A 215 4.76 13.10 -9.16
C GLU A 215 3.58 12.14 -9.38
N LYS A 216 2.36 12.52 -8.96
CA LYS A 216 1.15 11.75 -9.32
C LYS A 216 0.97 11.66 -10.84
N THR A 217 1.27 12.75 -11.56
CA THR A 217 1.21 12.79 -13.03
C THR A 217 2.37 12.01 -13.66
N GLN A 218 3.59 12.08 -13.09
CA GLN A 218 4.74 11.33 -13.57
C GLN A 218 4.66 9.83 -13.22
N LYS A 219 4.12 9.45 -12.06
CA LYS A 219 3.82 8.04 -11.75
C LYS A 219 2.77 7.45 -12.69
N SER A 220 1.78 8.24 -13.13
CA SER A 220 0.89 7.82 -14.21
C SER A 220 1.61 7.65 -15.55
N ASN A 221 2.69 8.42 -15.78
CA ASN A 221 3.53 8.31 -16.98
C ASN A 221 4.65 7.25 -16.85
N SER A 222 4.92 6.72 -15.66
CA SER A 222 5.97 5.71 -15.41
C SER A 222 5.42 4.31 -15.19
N TYR A 223 4.09 4.10 -15.34
CA TYR A 223 3.52 2.77 -15.27
C TYR A 223 4.18 1.86 -16.32
N LYS A 224 4.86 0.81 -15.85
CA LYS A 224 5.38 -0.24 -16.71
C LYS A 224 4.44 -1.43 -16.63
N LYS A 225 3.81 -1.75 -17.74
CA LYS A 225 2.96 -2.93 -17.84
C LYS A 225 3.76 -4.17 -17.42
N PRO A 226 3.24 -5.03 -16.54
CA PRO A 226 3.87 -6.31 -16.20
C PRO A 226 4.12 -7.15 -17.44
N ASP A 227 5.16 -7.97 -17.41
CA ASP A 227 5.44 -8.87 -18.52
C ASP A 227 4.38 -10.00 -18.64
N ASP A 228 4.42 -10.76 -19.75
CA ASP A 228 3.43 -11.80 -20.03
C ASP A 228 3.39 -12.89 -18.94
N ALA A 229 4.53 -13.24 -18.37
CA ALA A 229 4.61 -14.26 -17.33
C ALA A 229 4.00 -13.77 -16.00
N GLU A 230 4.16 -12.51 -15.66
CA GLU A 230 3.52 -11.88 -14.51
C GLU A 230 2.03 -11.69 -14.74
N LEU A 231 1.60 -11.22 -15.91
CA LEU A 231 0.18 -11.08 -16.25
C LEU A 231 -0.58 -12.40 -16.13
N ARG A 232 0.03 -13.54 -16.52
CA ARG A 232 -0.56 -14.87 -16.35
C ARG A 232 -0.69 -15.31 -14.88
N LYS A 233 0.08 -14.73 -13.97
CA LYS A 233 0.00 -15.04 -12.53
C LYS A 233 -1.08 -14.21 -11.82
N ILE A 234 -1.26 -12.95 -12.24
CA ILE A 234 -2.18 -12.01 -11.57
C ILE A 234 -3.58 -11.99 -12.16
N LEU A 235 -3.74 -12.39 -13.44
CA LEU A 235 -5.03 -12.41 -14.12
C LEU A 235 -5.60 -13.83 -14.14
N THR A 236 -6.92 -13.94 -14.05
CA THR A 236 -7.60 -15.20 -14.36
C THR A 236 -7.43 -15.55 -15.84
N PRO A 237 -7.59 -16.81 -16.26
CA PRO A 237 -7.52 -17.19 -17.67
C PRO A 237 -8.44 -16.35 -18.57
N GLN A 238 -9.66 -16.02 -18.12
CA GLN A 238 -10.61 -15.21 -18.85
C GLN A 238 -10.15 -13.75 -18.96
N GLN A 239 -9.68 -13.15 -17.86
CA GLN A 239 -9.14 -11.79 -17.86
C GLN A 239 -7.93 -11.67 -18.79
N TYR A 240 -7.04 -12.64 -18.75
CA TYR A 240 -5.87 -12.70 -19.65
C TYR A 240 -6.29 -12.82 -21.12
N GLU A 241 -7.21 -13.74 -21.45
CA GLU A 241 -7.70 -13.94 -22.82
C GLU A 241 -8.37 -12.67 -23.36
N VAL A 242 -9.19 -12.01 -22.56
CA VAL A 242 -9.85 -10.76 -22.96
C VAL A 242 -8.85 -9.63 -23.12
N THR A 243 -8.03 -9.35 -22.09
CA THR A 243 -7.18 -8.15 -22.07
C THR A 243 -5.96 -8.23 -22.98
N GLN A 244 -5.35 -9.43 -23.11
CA GLN A 244 -4.07 -9.63 -23.79
C GLN A 244 -4.20 -10.31 -25.16
N ARG A 245 -5.34 -10.98 -25.41
CA ARG A 245 -5.56 -11.72 -26.65
C ARG A 245 -6.81 -11.26 -27.42
N ASN A 246 -7.34 -10.10 -27.06
CA ASN A 246 -8.51 -9.48 -27.70
C ASN A 246 -9.75 -10.40 -27.70
N GLY A 247 -9.89 -11.23 -26.66
CA GLY A 247 -11.03 -12.10 -26.46
C GLY A 247 -12.28 -11.31 -26.11
N THR A 248 -13.43 -11.98 -26.18
CA THR A 248 -14.73 -11.42 -25.77
C THR A 248 -15.42 -12.42 -24.84
N GLU A 249 -15.88 -11.95 -23.70
CA GLU A 249 -16.68 -12.75 -22.77
C GLU A 249 -18.12 -12.93 -23.27
N ARG A 250 -18.87 -13.85 -22.65
CA ARG A 250 -20.25 -14.13 -23.06
C ARG A 250 -21.22 -13.04 -22.63
N PRO A 251 -22.17 -12.64 -23.50
CA PRO A 251 -23.20 -11.67 -23.13
C PRO A 251 -24.08 -12.22 -22.00
N PHE A 252 -24.53 -11.36 -21.09
CA PHE A 252 -25.39 -11.68 -19.94
C PHE A 252 -24.79 -12.71 -18.94
N GLN A 253 -23.53 -13.10 -19.13
CA GLN A 253 -22.80 -14.05 -18.28
C GLN A 253 -21.43 -13.46 -17.87
N ASN A 254 -21.43 -12.19 -17.53
CA ASN A 254 -20.25 -11.46 -17.08
C ASN A 254 -20.60 -10.58 -15.86
N GLU A 255 -19.61 -10.14 -15.13
CA GLU A 255 -19.76 -9.60 -13.78
C GLU A 255 -20.53 -8.26 -13.73
N TYR A 256 -20.36 -7.39 -14.73
CA TYR A 256 -20.81 -6.01 -14.62
C TYR A 256 -21.92 -5.61 -15.60
N TRP A 257 -22.44 -6.53 -16.41
CA TRP A 257 -23.52 -6.19 -17.35
C TRP A 257 -24.74 -5.60 -16.62
N ASP A 258 -25.08 -6.14 -15.44
CA ASP A 258 -26.21 -5.74 -14.58
C ASP A 258 -25.77 -5.04 -13.29
N ASN A 259 -24.57 -4.44 -13.25
CA ASN A 259 -24.12 -3.70 -12.08
C ASN A 259 -24.64 -2.26 -12.10
N HIS A 260 -25.50 -1.91 -11.12
CA HIS A 260 -26.10 -0.58 -10.94
C HIS A 260 -25.55 0.20 -9.72
N LYS A 261 -24.52 -0.32 -9.04
CA LYS A 261 -23.91 0.36 -7.89
C LYS A 261 -23.19 1.63 -8.32
N GLU A 262 -23.20 2.67 -7.47
CA GLU A 262 -22.38 3.86 -7.67
C GLU A 262 -20.90 3.56 -7.49
N GLY A 263 -20.07 3.99 -8.43
CA GLY A 263 -18.63 3.78 -8.40
C GLY A 263 -17.97 4.02 -9.75
N ILE A 264 -16.71 3.64 -9.86
CA ILE A 264 -15.94 3.74 -11.11
C ILE A 264 -15.44 2.37 -11.55
N TYR A 265 -15.15 2.26 -12.83
CA TYR A 265 -14.56 1.09 -13.46
C TYR A 265 -13.14 1.44 -13.88
N VAL A 266 -12.16 0.65 -13.42
CA VAL A 266 -10.74 0.83 -13.71
C VAL A 266 -10.22 -0.34 -14.53
N ASP A 267 -9.12 -0.17 -15.26
CA ASP A 267 -8.45 -1.28 -15.95
C ASP A 267 -7.97 -2.34 -14.95
N ILE A 268 -8.25 -3.59 -15.22
CA ILE A 268 -7.86 -4.71 -14.35
C ILE A 268 -6.33 -4.88 -14.25
N VAL A 269 -5.58 -4.45 -15.26
CA VAL A 269 -4.11 -4.59 -15.35
C VAL A 269 -3.40 -3.41 -14.70
N SER A 270 -3.76 -2.17 -15.08
CA SER A 270 -3.05 -0.96 -14.67
C SER A 270 -3.72 -0.20 -13.51
N GLY A 271 -4.98 -0.47 -13.24
CA GLY A 271 -5.77 0.32 -12.30
C GLY A 271 -6.15 1.72 -12.80
N GLU A 272 -5.85 2.08 -14.06
CA GLU A 272 -6.23 3.39 -14.58
C GLU A 272 -7.75 3.56 -14.69
N PRO A 273 -8.31 4.71 -14.26
CA PRO A 273 -9.76 4.94 -14.28
C PRO A 273 -10.27 5.11 -15.70
N LEU A 274 -11.29 4.32 -16.05
CA LEU A 274 -11.81 4.24 -17.43
C LEU A 274 -13.23 4.75 -17.57
N PHE A 275 -14.16 4.31 -16.71
CA PHE A 275 -15.56 4.65 -16.82
C PHE A 275 -16.20 4.93 -15.44
N SER A 276 -17.34 5.66 -15.47
CA SER A 276 -18.15 5.93 -14.27
C SER A 276 -19.50 5.23 -14.38
N SER A 277 -20.03 4.77 -13.24
CA SER A 277 -21.41 4.29 -13.16
C SER A 277 -22.45 5.35 -13.52
N ARG A 278 -22.10 6.63 -13.43
CA ARG A 278 -22.95 7.75 -13.86
C ARG A 278 -23.18 7.80 -15.38
N ASP A 279 -22.24 7.25 -16.14
CA ASP A 279 -22.29 7.19 -17.60
C ASP A 279 -22.69 5.80 -18.13
N LYS A 280 -22.93 4.83 -17.20
CA LYS A 280 -23.39 3.48 -17.52
C LYS A 280 -24.88 3.48 -17.83
N PHE A 281 -25.27 2.70 -18.83
CA PHE A 281 -26.68 2.50 -19.19
C PHE A 281 -26.94 1.05 -19.63
N ASP A 282 -28.19 0.64 -19.56
CA ASP A 282 -28.62 -0.66 -20.06
C ASP A 282 -28.79 -0.59 -21.59
N SER A 283 -27.85 -1.22 -22.28
CA SER A 283 -27.88 -1.28 -23.76
C SER A 283 -28.62 -2.49 -24.30
N GLY A 284 -29.06 -3.43 -23.45
CA GLY A 284 -29.66 -4.70 -23.86
C GLY A 284 -28.72 -5.66 -24.59
N THR A 285 -27.41 -5.35 -24.66
CA THR A 285 -26.43 -6.18 -25.40
C THR A 285 -25.80 -7.28 -24.54
N GLY A 286 -25.95 -7.20 -23.19
CA GLY A 286 -25.42 -8.17 -22.25
C GLY A 286 -23.98 -7.90 -21.83
N TRP A 287 -23.43 -6.72 -22.13
CA TRP A 287 -22.16 -6.21 -21.65
C TRP A 287 -22.32 -4.83 -21.01
N PRO A 288 -21.45 -4.45 -20.04
CA PRO A 288 -21.47 -3.11 -19.48
C PRO A 288 -21.24 -2.07 -20.59
N SER A 289 -22.13 -1.10 -20.67
CA SER A 289 -22.15 -0.09 -21.73
C SER A 289 -22.15 1.31 -21.13
N PHE A 290 -21.32 2.21 -21.69
CA PHE A 290 -21.11 3.56 -21.18
C PHE A 290 -21.28 4.59 -22.31
N THR A 291 -21.73 5.81 -21.97
CA THR A 291 -21.91 6.89 -22.94
C THR A 291 -20.62 7.64 -23.25
N LYS A 292 -19.66 7.61 -22.34
CA LYS A 292 -18.34 8.26 -22.47
C LYS A 292 -17.35 7.67 -21.49
N PRO A 293 -16.03 7.80 -21.73
CA PRO A 293 -15.01 7.50 -20.74
C PRO A 293 -15.00 8.54 -19.61
N LEU A 294 -14.53 8.12 -18.42
CA LEU A 294 -14.30 8.98 -17.25
C LEU A 294 -13.09 9.88 -17.46
N GLU A 295 -12.01 9.32 -17.96
CA GLU A 295 -10.79 10.03 -18.35
C GLU A 295 -10.46 9.67 -19.81
N ARG A 296 -10.70 10.62 -20.72
CA ARG A 296 -10.49 10.39 -22.16
C ARG A 296 -9.05 10.01 -22.48
N ASP A 297 -8.10 10.58 -21.73
CA ASP A 297 -6.66 10.34 -21.92
C ASP A 297 -6.21 8.93 -21.54
N ASN A 298 -7.02 8.17 -20.81
CA ASN A 298 -6.76 6.78 -20.45
C ASN A 298 -7.30 5.78 -21.49
N ILE A 299 -7.94 6.27 -22.55
CA ILE A 299 -8.52 5.45 -23.61
C ILE A 299 -7.77 5.65 -24.92
N VAL A 300 -7.43 4.55 -25.55
CA VAL A 300 -6.88 4.51 -26.93
C VAL A 300 -7.89 3.83 -27.83
N GLU A 301 -8.28 4.51 -28.89
CA GLU A 301 -9.17 3.98 -29.92
C GLU A 301 -8.33 3.59 -31.13
N LYS A 302 -8.51 2.35 -31.63
CA LYS A 302 -7.82 1.82 -32.81
C LYS A 302 -8.84 1.26 -33.79
N GLU A 303 -8.61 1.45 -35.09
CA GLU A 303 -9.44 0.80 -36.10
C GLU A 303 -9.20 -0.72 -36.07
N ASP A 304 -10.28 -1.49 -35.86
CA ASP A 304 -10.31 -2.94 -35.93
C ASP A 304 -10.98 -3.35 -37.24
N SER A 305 -10.16 -3.69 -38.23
CA SER A 305 -10.62 -4.16 -39.54
C SER A 305 -10.57 -5.69 -39.59
N GLY A 306 -11.49 -6.34 -38.90
CA GLY A 306 -11.72 -7.79 -39.01
C GLY A 306 -12.53 -8.14 -40.25
N PHE A 307 -12.57 -9.43 -40.59
CA PHE A 307 -12.93 -10.10 -41.84
C PHE A 307 -14.29 -9.72 -42.50
N PHE A 308 -15.08 -8.76 -42.06
CA PHE A 308 -16.31 -8.20 -42.72
C PHE A 308 -16.88 -6.97 -42.00
N MET A 309 -16.26 -6.43 -40.97
CA MET A 309 -16.77 -5.24 -40.28
C MET A 309 -15.61 -4.32 -39.84
N ARG A 310 -15.81 -3.01 -40.09
CA ARG A 310 -14.96 -1.98 -39.46
C ARG A 310 -15.54 -1.63 -38.10
N ARG A 311 -14.77 -1.82 -37.04
CA ARG A 311 -15.14 -1.44 -35.68
C ARG A 311 -14.04 -0.57 -35.11
N THR A 312 -14.33 0.18 -34.08
CA THR A 312 -13.34 0.92 -33.31
C THR A 312 -13.09 0.16 -32.01
N GLU A 313 -11.92 -0.47 -31.91
CA GLU A 313 -11.43 -1.11 -30.69
C GLU A 313 -11.11 -0.04 -29.64
N VAL A 314 -11.44 -0.32 -28.38
CA VAL A 314 -11.12 0.51 -27.24
C VAL A 314 -10.11 -0.25 -26.35
N ARG A 315 -8.98 0.37 -26.10
CA ARG A 315 -7.93 -0.16 -25.22
C ARG A 315 -7.62 0.82 -24.10
N SER A 316 -7.12 0.31 -22.98
CA SER A 316 -6.53 1.14 -21.93
C SER A 316 -5.16 1.64 -22.37
N LYS A 317 -4.77 2.86 -21.94
CA LYS A 317 -3.54 3.50 -22.40
C LYS A 317 -2.29 2.86 -21.79
N HIS A 318 -2.31 2.64 -20.48
CA HIS A 318 -1.14 2.16 -19.74
C HIS A 318 -1.10 0.63 -19.66
N GLY A 319 -2.24 -0.01 -19.39
CA GLY A 319 -2.37 -1.47 -19.38
C GLY A 319 -2.28 -2.10 -20.76
N ASP A 320 -2.55 -1.33 -21.81
CA ASP A 320 -2.74 -1.82 -23.17
C ASP A 320 -3.68 -3.05 -23.20
N SER A 321 -4.71 -2.99 -22.37
CA SER A 321 -5.74 -4.02 -22.27
C SER A 321 -6.79 -3.81 -23.35
N HIS A 322 -7.14 -4.87 -24.08
CA HIS A 322 -8.35 -4.83 -24.89
C HIS A 322 -9.57 -4.70 -23.97
N LEU A 323 -10.32 -3.62 -24.09
CA LEU A 323 -11.49 -3.33 -23.27
C LEU A 323 -12.79 -3.76 -23.95
N GLY A 324 -12.88 -3.56 -25.25
CA GLY A 324 -14.08 -3.77 -26.06
C GLY A 324 -14.10 -2.87 -27.29
N HIS A 325 -15.29 -2.38 -27.67
CA HIS A 325 -15.47 -1.55 -28.86
C HIS A 325 -16.41 -0.38 -28.59
N VAL A 326 -16.28 0.70 -29.36
CA VAL A 326 -17.20 1.83 -29.36
C VAL A 326 -18.04 1.84 -30.63
N PHE A 327 -19.34 2.15 -30.46
CA PHE A 327 -20.35 2.17 -31.50
C PHE A 327 -21.08 3.52 -31.50
N ASN A 328 -21.69 3.88 -32.64
CA ASN A 328 -22.43 5.13 -32.83
C ASN A 328 -23.97 4.96 -32.62
N ASP A 329 -24.34 3.99 -31.81
CA ASP A 329 -25.76 3.62 -31.54
C ASP A 329 -26.14 3.85 -30.05
N GLY A 330 -25.33 4.67 -29.35
CA GLY A 330 -25.59 5.03 -27.96
C GLY A 330 -26.65 6.14 -27.78
N PRO A 331 -27.05 6.41 -26.52
CA PRO A 331 -28.01 7.45 -26.20
C PRO A 331 -27.40 8.85 -26.32
N LYS A 332 -28.32 9.85 -26.52
CA LYS A 332 -27.91 11.26 -26.41
C LYS A 332 -27.39 11.58 -24.98
N PRO A 333 -26.46 12.55 -24.77
CA PRO A 333 -26.03 13.54 -25.77
C PRO A 333 -24.92 13.08 -26.71
N THR A 334 -24.15 12.03 -26.35
CA THR A 334 -22.95 11.64 -27.12
C THR A 334 -23.26 10.84 -28.38
N GLY A 335 -24.35 10.05 -28.38
CA GLY A 335 -24.63 9.08 -29.43
C GLY A 335 -23.67 7.88 -29.44
N LEU A 336 -22.75 7.79 -28.48
CA LEU A 336 -21.75 6.74 -28.41
C LEU A 336 -22.14 5.66 -27.38
N ARG A 337 -21.80 4.42 -27.71
CA ARG A 337 -21.86 3.27 -26.79
C ARG A 337 -20.52 2.59 -26.71
N TYR A 338 -19.86 2.77 -25.59
CA TYR A 338 -18.66 2.03 -25.22
C TYR A 338 -19.10 0.69 -24.62
N CYS A 339 -19.02 -0.39 -25.41
CA CYS A 339 -19.41 -1.74 -25.03
C CYS A 339 -18.19 -2.50 -24.57
N MET A 340 -18.04 -2.70 -23.25
CA MET A 340 -16.81 -3.16 -22.64
C MET A 340 -16.97 -4.57 -22.07
N ASN A 341 -15.88 -5.33 -22.04
CA ASN A 341 -15.81 -6.62 -21.34
C ASN A 341 -15.65 -6.39 -19.83
N SER A 342 -16.46 -7.01 -19.01
CA SER A 342 -16.32 -7.00 -17.55
C SER A 342 -14.96 -7.57 -17.10
N ALA A 343 -14.48 -8.60 -17.79
CA ALA A 343 -13.20 -9.24 -17.49
C ALA A 343 -11.99 -8.30 -17.67
N ALA A 344 -12.13 -7.19 -18.42
CA ALA A 344 -11.10 -6.17 -18.57
C ALA A 344 -11.19 -5.06 -17.50
N LEU A 345 -12.24 -5.08 -16.68
CA LEU A 345 -12.54 -4.04 -15.71
C LEU A 345 -12.47 -4.55 -14.28
N ARG A 346 -12.18 -3.65 -13.34
CA ARG A 346 -12.40 -3.80 -11.91
C ARG A 346 -13.32 -2.67 -11.44
N PHE A 347 -14.41 -3.02 -10.80
CA PHE A 347 -15.33 -2.04 -10.23
C PHE A 347 -14.87 -1.62 -8.84
N ILE A 348 -14.81 -0.31 -8.60
CA ILE A 348 -14.53 0.29 -7.30
C ILE A 348 -15.82 0.97 -6.82
N PRO A 349 -16.49 0.44 -5.79
CA PRO A 349 -17.65 1.09 -5.20
C PRO A 349 -17.34 2.49 -4.69
N LYS A 350 -18.32 3.38 -4.69
CA LYS A 350 -18.20 4.76 -4.22
C LYS A 350 -17.62 4.85 -2.81
N GLU A 351 -18.05 3.98 -1.91
CA GLU A 351 -17.60 3.88 -0.53
C GLU A 351 -16.13 3.49 -0.38
N ASP A 352 -15.55 2.82 -1.39
CA ASP A 352 -14.17 2.37 -1.39
C ASP A 352 -13.22 3.31 -2.18
N LEU A 353 -13.74 4.32 -2.89
CA LEU A 353 -12.93 5.20 -3.76
C LEU A 353 -11.77 5.86 -3.03
N GLU A 354 -12.00 6.32 -1.80
CA GLU A 354 -10.95 6.96 -1.02
C GLU A 354 -9.89 5.95 -0.55
N LYS A 355 -10.33 4.78 -0.11
CA LYS A 355 -9.47 3.69 0.35
C LYS A 355 -8.57 3.15 -0.78
N GLU A 356 -9.11 3.09 -1.98
CA GLU A 356 -8.43 2.58 -3.18
C GLU A 356 -7.62 3.67 -3.92
N GLY A 357 -7.56 4.91 -3.38
CA GLY A 357 -6.76 6.01 -3.96
C GLY A 357 -7.43 6.74 -5.12
N TYR A 358 -8.77 6.64 -5.24
CA TYR A 358 -9.58 7.30 -6.27
C TYR A 358 -10.48 8.40 -5.70
N GLU A 359 -10.11 9.02 -4.58
CA GLU A 359 -10.89 10.02 -3.84
C GLU A 359 -11.32 11.21 -4.72
N LYS A 360 -10.53 11.56 -5.73
CA LYS A 360 -10.86 12.68 -6.66
C LYS A 360 -12.18 12.47 -7.41
N TYR A 361 -12.67 11.24 -7.50
CA TYR A 361 -13.91 10.90 -8.17
C TYR A 361 -15.14 10.86 -7.25
N LEU A 362 -14.97 11.01 -5.94
CA LEU A 362 -16.10 11.10 -5.00
C LEU A 362 -17.09 12.22 -5.36
N LYS A 363 -16.56 13.35 -5.86
CA LYS A 363 -17.36 14.50 -6.30
C LYS A 363 -18.43 14.14 -7.38
N LEU A 364 -18.17 13.12 -8.19
CA LEU A 364 -19.13 12.66 -9.21
C LEU A 364 -20.43 12.13 -8.60
N PHE A 365 -20.40 11.72 -7.35
CA PHE A 365 -21.51 11.09 -6.63
C PHE A 365 -22.09 11.96 -5.52
N THR A 366 -21.53 13.15 -5.28
CA THR A 366 -21.97 14.09 -4.24
C THR A 366 -22.72 15.31 -4.81
N GLU A 367 -22.49 15.67 -6.06
CA GLU A 367 -23.20 16.76 -6.74
C GLU A 367 -24.50 16.20 -7.37
N LYS A 368 -25.66 16.78 -7.00
CA LYS A 368 -26.98 16.51 -7.60
C LYS A 368 -27.19 17.39 -8.81
#